data_7fdea692bb5e1b296f9fb2070d73fbad
#
_entry.id   7fdea692bb5e1b296f9fb2070d73fbad
#
_cell.length_a   1.000
_cell.length_b   1.000
_cell.length_c   1.000
_cell.angle_alpha   90.00
_cell.angle_beta   90.00
_cell.angle_gamma   90.00
#
_symmetry.space_group_name_H-M   'P 1'
#
loop_
_entity.id
_entity.type
_entity.pdbx_description
1 polymer ?
#
loop_
_entity_poly.entity_id
_entity_poly.type
_entity_poly.pdbx_seq_one_letter_code
_entity_poly.pdbx_strand_id
1 'polypeptide(L)'
;MRIAIAADHAGFYLKELLMNRLAAEPDLTLVDLGTNAASPPVDYPDFALAAAEAVVRGDVDRAIMVCGSGAGACIAADKVPGARAFFAGDTYTAHQAVEHDDGNVLCLGERVTGPELALEIARGFLRAQFTDQERHRRRVGKIAAIEAASNFPVEALLRQGQSIWVDNIARSILTSGELRRLAWEDRVAGVTSNPTIFEKAMGHGPEYEAPARKLAEQGKSAEEIGRASCRERV
;
A
#
# COMPACT_ATOMS: atom_id res chain seq x y z
N MET A 1 26.42 8.36 4.05
CA MET A 1 24.97 8.14 4.04
C MET A 1 24.40 8.54 2.69
N ARG A 2 23.57 7.69 2.08
CA ARG A 2 22.88 7.98 0.81
C ARG A 2 21.47 8.49 1.09
N ILE A 3 21.10 9.65 0.55
CA ILE A 3 19.84 10.34 0.87
C ILE A 3 19.11 10.67 -0.42
N ALA A 4 17.85 10.27 -0.54
CA ALA A 4 16.97 10.77 -1.58
C ALA A 4 16.35 12.11 -1.15
N ILE A 5 16.26 13.07 -2.05
CA ILE A 5 15.48 14.27 -1.87
C ILE A 5 14.49 14.34 -3.04
N ALA A 6 13.21 14.42 -2.73
CA ALA A 6 12.12 14.44 -3.70
C ALA A 6 11.20 15.63 -3.45
N ALA A 7 10.55 16.13 -4.50
CA ALA A 7 9.50 17.13 -4.37
C ALA A 7 8.54 17.08 -5.56
N ASP A 8 7.30 17.54 -5.33
CA ASP A 8 6.41 17.98 -6.38
C ASP A 8 6.74 19.43 -6.81
N HIS A 9 5.94 19.98 -7.71
CA HIS A 9 6.09 21.36 -8.18
C HIS A 9 6.00 22.42 -7.07
N ALA A 10 5.26 22.13 -5.99
CA ALA A 10 5.01 23.06 -4.88
C ALA A 10 6.10 23.02 -3.80
N GLY A 11 7.01 22.04 -3.88
CA GLY A 11 8.19 21.89 -3.03
C GLY A 11 9.51 22.05 -3.80
N PHE A 12 9.45 22.44 -5.07
CA PHE A 12 10.59 22.46 -5.95
C PHE A 12 11.73 23.35 -5.47
N TYR A 13 11.45 24.59 -5.08
CA TYR A 13 12.49 25.54 -4.67
C TYR A 13 13.15 25.15 -3.35
N LEU A 14 12.38 24.62 -2.41
CA LEU A 14 12.94 24.13 -1.15
C LEU A 14 13.78 22.86 -1.37
N LYS A 15 13.35 21.96 -2.28
CA LYS A 15 14.16 20.81 -2.69
C LYS A 15 15.53 21.27 -3.24
N GLU A 16 15.54 22.19 -4.20
CA GLU A 16 16.77 22.72 -4.80
C GLU A 16 17.69 23.36 -3.75
N LEU A 17 17.12 24.12 -2.81
CA LEU A 17 17.88 24.69 -1.71
C LEU A 17 18.53 23.61 -0.83
N LEU A 18 17.75 22.59 -0.43
CA LEU A 18 18.24 21.49 0.40
C LEU A 18 19.32 20.69 -0.35
N MET A 19 19.11 20.39 -1.65
CA MET A 19 20.11 19.74 -2.48
C MET A 19 21.42 20.51 -2.49
N ASN A 20 21.38 21.82 -2.75
CA ASN A 20 22.57 22.66 -2.81
C ASN A 20 23.29 22.77 -1.47
N ARG A 21 22.53 22.95 -0.37
CA ARG A 21 23.11 23.17 0.96
C ARG A 21 23.66 21.89 1.60
N LEU A 22 23.00 20.74 1.37
CA LEU A 22 23.43 19.45 1.90
C LEU A 22 24.53 18.80 1.05
N ALA A 23 24.68 19.18 -0.22
CA ALA A 23 25.79 18.71 -1.06
C ALA A 23 27.19 19.11 -0.51
N ALA A 24 27.25 20.14 0.32
CA ALA A 24 28.52 20.54 0.99
C ALA A 24 28.89 19.67 2.19
N GLU A 25 28.01 18.74 2.61
CA GLU A 25 28.29 17.83 3.74
C GLU A 25 29.04 16.59 3.21
N PRO A 26 30.29 16.34 3.68
CA PRO A 26 31.20 15.36 3.04
C PRO A 26 30.72 13.92 3.13
N ASP A 27 29.89 13.61 4.14
CA ASP A 27 29.42 12.24 4.41
C ASP A 27 28.08 11.91 3.74
N LEU A 28 27.55 12.82 2.92
CA LEU A 28 26.27 12.64 2.23
C LEU A 28 26.48 12.42 0.73
N THR A 29 25.71 11.45 0.20
CA THR A 29 25.51 11.25 -1.24
C THR A 29 24.04 11.51 -1.53
N LEU A 30 23.74 12.54 -2.30
CA LEU A 30 22.38 12.95 -2.59
C LEU A 30 21.89 12.34 -3.90
N VAL A 31 20.64 11.88 -3.89
CA VAL A 31 19.91 11.36 -5.06
C VAL A 31 18.66 12.22 -5.25
N ASP A 32 18.55 12.90 -6.38
CA ASP A 32 17.33 13.66 -6.71
C ASP A 32 16.28 12.73 -7.31
N LEU A 33 15.15 12.60 -6.63
CA LEU A 33 13.96 11.86 -7.07
C LEU A 33 12.76 12.78 -7.29
N GLY A 34 12.94 14.09 -7.25
CA GLY A 34 11.88 15.08 -7.38
C GLY A 34 11.65 15.56 -8.81
N THR A 35 10.66 16.44 -8.94
CA THR A 35 10.46 17.16 -10.22
C THR A 35 11.64 18.07 -10.55
N ASN A 36 11.87 18.26 -11.85
CA ASN A 36 12.91 19.15 -12.35
C ASN A 36 12.44 20.60 -12.58
N ALA A 37 11.18 20.91 -12.25
CA ALA A 37 10.62 22.24 -12.48
C ALA A 37 9.44 22.52 -11.53
N ALA A 38 9.26 23.82 -11.22
CA ALA A 38 8.09 24.30 -10.47
C ALA A 38 6.79 24.35 -11.32
N SER A 39 6.89 24.11 -12.61
CA SER A 39 5.76 24.11 -13.56
C SER A 39 6.10 23.23 -14.78
N PRO A 40 5.15 22.47 -15.37
CA PRO A 40 3.72 22.42 -14.98
C PRO A 40 3.49 21.72 -13.64
N PRO A 41 2.28 21.84 -13.04
CA PRO A 41 1.91 21.10 -11.86
C PRO A 41 2.02 19.59 -12.05
N VAL A 42 2.54 18.89 -11.02
CA VAL A 42 2.68 17.43 -10.97
C VAL A 42 2.15 16.92 -9.63
N ASP A 43 1.81 15.64 -9.56
CA ASP A 43 1.17 15.07 -8.39
C ASP A 43 2.19 14.58 -7.35
N TYR A 44 2.10 15.10 -6.13
CA TYR A 44 3.00 14.75 -5.03
C TYR A 44 3.03 13.25 -4.67
N PRO A 45 1.96 12.46 -4.83
CA PRO A 45 2.01 11.04 -4.47
C PRO A 45 3.05 10.26 -5.27
N ASP A 46 3.28 10.59 -6.55
CA ASP A 46 4.24 9.89 -7.40
C ASP A 46 5.67 10.03 -6.85
N PHE A 47 6.02 11.23 -6.40
CA PHE A 47 7.34 11.51 -5.83
C PHE A 47 7.49 10.98 -4.41
N ALA A 48 6.42 11.04 -3.61
CA ALA A 48 6.41 10.47 -2.26
C ALA A 48 6.56 8.94 -2.31
N LEU A 49 5.88 8.28 -3.25
CA LEU A 49 6.03 6.84 -3.51
C LEU A 49 7.46 6.51 -3.93
N ALA A 50 8.02 7.22 -4.91
CA ALA A 50 9.39 6.98 -5.38
C ALA A 50 10.42 7.12 -4.25
N ALA A 51 10.30 8.15 -3.40
CA ALA A 51 11.18 8.38 -2.25
C ALA A 51 11.06 7.28 -1.20
N ALA A 52 9.83 6.90 -0.83
CA ALA A 52 9.57 5.85 0.16
C ALA A 52 10.03 4.47 -0.31
N GLU A 53 9.76 4.11 -1.57
CA GLU A 53 10.23 2.86 -2.16
C GLU A 53 11.75 2.77 -2.24
N ALA A 54 12.44 3.86 -2.57
CA ALA A 54 13.89 3.89 -2.60
C ALA A 54 14.51 3.58 -1.22
N VAL A 55 13.89 4.09 -0.15
CA VAL A 55 14.29 3.75 1.24
C VAL A 55 14.03 2.29 1.55
N VAL A 56 12.83 1.80 1.25
CA VAL A 56 12.43 0.42 1.59
C VAL A 56 13.24 -0.62 0.81
N ARG A 57 13.61 -0.33 -0.44
CA ARG A 57 14.51 -1.20 -1.22
C ARG A 57 15.97 -1.14 -0.78
N GLY A 58 16.35 -0.18 0.06
CA GLY A 58 17.74 0.04 0.44
C GLY A 58 18.59 0.75 -0.62
N ASP A 59 17.95 1.36 -1.62
CA ASP A 59 18.64 2.18 -2.63
C ASP A 59 19.24 3.44 -2.00
N VAL A 60 18.59 3.94 -0.95
CA VAL A 60 19.04 5.04 -0.10
C VAL A 60 18.78 4.72 1.38
N ASP A 61 19.55 5.35 2.27
CA ASP A 61 19.39 5.13 3.72
C ASP A 61 18.17 5.85 4.28
N ARG A 62 17.88 7.06 3.77
CA ARG A 62 16.75 7.92 4.18
C ARG A 62 16.27 8.77 3.02
N ALA A 63 15.07 9.35 3.17
CA ALA A 63 14.54 10.30 2.20
C ALA A 63 13.98 11.58 2.84
N ILE A 64 14.05 12.68 2.09
CA ILE A 64 13.36 13.93 2.40
C ILE A 64 12.38 14.20 1.26
N MET A 65 11.10 14.32 1.59
CA MET A 65 10.05 14.62 0.61
C MET A 65 9.46 16.01 0.89
N VAL A 66 9.48 16.88 -0.11
CA VAL A 66 8.98 18.24 -0.01
C VAL A 66 7.74 18.42 -0.89
N CYS A 67 6.69 19.00 -0.34
CA CYS A 67 5.52 19.46 -1.12
C CYS A 67 5.02 20.81 -0.61
N GLY A 68 3.82 21.22 -0.94
CA GLY A 68 3.29 22.51 -0.49
C GLY A 68 3.15 22.63 1.04
N SER A 69 2.59 21.61 1.70
CA SER A 69 2.36 21.60 3.16
C SER A 69 3.09 20.48 3.90
N GLY A 70 3.62 19.48 3.21
CA GLY A 70 4.19 18.28 3.81
C GLY A 70 3.18 17.18 4.14
N ALA A 71 1.92 17.54 4.41
CA ALA A 71 0.91 16.64 4.91
C ALA A 71 0.53 15.53 3.90
N GLY A 72 0.18 15.90 2.67
CA GLY A 72 -0.21 14.94 1.64
C GLY A 72 0.92 13.98 1.27
N ALA A 73 2.14 14.50 1.17
CA ALA A 73 3.34 13.69 0.89
C ALA A 73 3.62 12.67 2.01
N CYS A 74 3.46 13.07 3.27
CA CYS A 74 3.58 12.19 4.43
C CYS A 74 2.56 11.03 4.37
N ILE A 75 1.28 11.35 4.13
CA ILE A 75 0.22 10.36 4.00
C ILE A 75 0.51 9.37 2.85
N ALA A 76 1.02 9.88 1.70
CA ALA A 76 1.33 9.03 0.56
C ALA A 76 2.52 8.11 0.83
N ALA A 77 3.60 8.64 1.42
CA ALA A 77 4.79 7.86 1.75
C ALA A 77 4.50 6.73 2.76
N ASP A 78 3.64 6.98 3.76
CA ASP A 78 3.23 5.97 4.74
C ASP A 78 2.37 4.83 4.16
N LYS A 79 1.96 4.91 2.89
CA LYS A 79 1.29 3.79 2.20
C LYS A 79 2.26 2.73 1.70
N VAL A 80 3.56 2.99 1.75
CA VAL A 80 4.60 2.02 1.41
C VAL A 80 5.01 1.26 2.66
N PRO A 81 4.74 -0.05 2.75
CA PRO A 81 5.12 -0.85 3.92
C PRO A 81 6.62 -0.76 4.19
N GLY A 82 6.98 -0.46 5.43
CA GLY A 82 8.37 -0.23 5.84
C GLY A 82 8.83 1.23 5.73
N ALA A 83 8.08 2.11 5.06
CA ALA A 83 8.29 3.54 5.16
C ALA A 83 7.65 4.06 6.45
N ARG A 84 8.42 4.79 7.23
CA ARG A 84 7.96 5.49 8.44
C ARG A 84 8.14 6.97 8.20
N ALA A 85 7.16 7.54 7.47
CA ALA A 85 7.17 8.93 7.09
C ALA A 85 6.56 9.80 8.20
N PHE A 86 7.14 10.95 8.41
CA PHE A 86 6.64 11.91 9.38
C PHE A 86 6.85 13.33 8.91
N PHE A 87 5.96 14.21 9.32
CA PHE A 87 6.11 15.65 9.14
C PHE A 87 6.82 16.23 10.36
N ALA A 88 7.81 17.09 10.14
CA ALA A 88 8.43 17.87 11.21
C ALA A 88 8.39 19.37 10.90
N GLY A 89 7.89 20.14 11.86
CA GLY A 89 7.89 21.60 11.83
C GLY A 89 9.00 22.21 12.69
N ASP A 90 9.79 21.39 13.39
CA ASP A 90 10.85 21.78 14.31
C ASP A 90 11.95 20.71 14.38
N THR A 91 13.09 21.07 14.93
CA THR A 91 14.25 20.19 15.02
C THR A 91 14.09 19.07 16.04
N TYR A 92 13.31 19.30 17.11
CA TYR A 92 13.07 18.29 18.14
C TYR A 92 12.27 17.13 17.55
N THR A 93 11.15 17.41 16.88
CA THR A 93 10.35 16.39 16.20
C THR A 93 11.17 15.63 15.18
N ALA A 94 12.06 16.31 14.43
CA ALA A 94 12.88 15.70 13.40
C ALA A 94 13.84 14.64 13.94
N HIS A 95 14.59 14.95 15.01
CA HIS A 95 15.53 13.97 15.57
C HIS A 95 14.81 12.90 16.40
N GLN A 96 13.78 13.27 17.17
CA GLN A 96 13.06 12.34 18.01
C GLN A 96 12.33 11.26 17.21
N ALA A 97 11.75 11.60 16.07
CA ALA A 97 11.08 10.64 15.19
C ALA A 97 12.03 9.54 14.71
N VAL A 98 13.30 9.88 14.49
CA VAL A 98 14.32 8.87 14.20
C VAL A 98 14.70 8.09 15.46
N GLU A 99 15.03 8.80 16.54
CA GLU A 99 15.53 8.20 17.77
C GLU A 99 14.56 7.22 18.43
N HIS A 100 13.27 7.50 18.37
CA HIS A 100 12.24 6.72 19.04
C HIS A 100 11.44 5.80 18.12
N ASP A 101 11.18 6.24 16.88
CA ASP A 101 10.25 5.60 15.99
C ASP A 101 10.90 5.09 14.70
N ASP A 102 12.25 5.22 14.61
CA ASP A 102 13.05 4.81 13.45
C ASP A 102 12.52 5.41 12.14
N GLY A 103 12.12 6.70 12.19
CA GLY A 103 11.62 7.46 11.06
C GLY A 103 12.65 7.52 9.93
N ASN A 104 12.25 7.17 8.72
CA ASN A 104 13.14 7.05 7.58
C ASN A 104 12.79 7.96 6.39
N VAL A 105 11.61 8.60 6.41
CA VAL A 105 11.18 9.58 5.43
C VAL A 105 10.71 10.86 6.12
N LEU A 106 11.47 11.94 5.99
CA LEU A 106 11.09 13.27 6.50
C LEU A 106 10.24 14.00 5.45
N CYS A 107 9.06 14.49 5.84
CA CYS A 107 8.21 15.31 4.99
C CYS A 107 8.23 16.77 5.44
N LEU A 108 8.43 17.68 4.48
CA LEU A 108 8.48 19.13 4.69
C LEU A 108 7.50 19.88 3.78
N GLY A 109 7.07 21.03 4.21
CA GLY A 109 6.20 21.90 3.42
C GLY A 109 6.88 23.23 3.08
N GLU A 110 7.09 23.52 1.79
CA GLU A 110 7.73 24.77 1.33
C GLU A 110 6.93 26.02 1.74
N ARG A 111 5.59 25.90 1.83
CA ARG A 111 4.70 27.01 2.24
C ARG A 111 4.59 27.18 3.74
N VAL A 112 5.12 26.24 4.50
CA VAL A 112 4.95 26.16 5.97
C VAL A 112 6.26 26.38 6.69
N THR A 113 7.36 25.83 6.15
CA THR A 113 8.67 25.83 6.80
C THR A 113 9.63 26.76 6.04
N GLY A 114 10.13 27.77 6.72
CA GLY A 114 11.13 28.67 6.14
C GLY A 114 12.44 27.94 5.79
N PRO A 115 13.20 28.41 4.77
CA PRO A 115 14.34 27.68 4.21
C PRO A 115 15.44 27.34 5.25
N GLU A 116 15.80 28.24 6.13
CA GLU A 116 16.84 27.97 7.15
C GLU A 116 16.36 26.96 8.19
N LEU A 117 15.11 27.08 8.64
CA LEU A 117 14.51 26.10 9.56
C LEU A 117 14.41 24.72 8.90
N ALA A 118 14.02 24.65 7.63
CA ALA A 118 13.96 23.40 6.87
C ALA A 118 15.33 22.71 6.80
N LEU A 119 16.39 23.48 6.62
CA LEU A 119 17.76 22.95 6.63
C LEU A 119 18.19 22.43 8.00
N GLU A 120 17.83 23.14 9.08
CA GLU A 120 18.11 22.69 10.46
C GLU A 120 17.33 21.39 10.77
N ILE A 121 16.04 21.32 10.40
CA ILE A 121 15.20 20.14 10.53
C ILE A 121 15.82 18.95 9.76
N ALA A 122 16.20 19.17 8.48
CA ALA A 122 16.85 18.15 7.67
C ALA A 122 18.15 17.64 8.32
N ARG A 123 19.00 18.52 8.83
CA ARG A 123 20.23 18.13 9.55
C ARG A 123 19.94 17.36 10.82
N GLY A 124 18.94 17.78 11.60
CA GLY A 124 18.48 17.06 12.79
C GLY A 124 18.06 15.63 12.45
N PHE A 125 17.26 15.46 11.41
CA PHE A 125 16.83 14.17 10.89
C PHE A 125 18.02 13.30 10.44
N LEU A 126 18.95 13.86 9.66
CA LEU A 126 20.07 13.11 9.08
C LEU A 126 21.10 12.66 10.10
N ARG A 127 21.32 13.43 11.19
CA ARG A 127 22.29 13.12 12.26
C ARG A 127 21.74 12.20 13.32
N ALA A 128 20.42 12.13 13.48
CA ALA A 128 19.79 11.30 14.49
C ALA A 128 20.01 9.80 14.19
N GLN A 129 20.05 9.00 15.24
CA GLN A 129 20.19 7.55 15.18
C GLN A 129 19.12 6.89 16.04
N PHE A 130 18.57 5.79 15.57
CA PHE A 130 17.63 5.01 16.37
C PHE A 130 18.29 4.54 17.65
N THR A 131 17.66 4.82 18.78
CA THR A 131 18.26 4.54 20.10
C THR A 131 18.23 3.07 20.47
N ASP A 132 17.49 2.24 19.73
CA ASP A 132 17.37 0.79 19.89
C ASP A 132 17.04 0.32 21.33
N GLN A 133 16.40 1.17 22.13
CA GLN A 133 15.90 0.78 23.43
C GLN A 133 14.72 -0.18 23.30
N GLU A 134 14.56 -1.12 24.24
CA GLU A 134 13.49 -2.12 24.22
C GLU A 134 12.09 -1.52 24.00
N ARG A 135 11.79 -0.41 24.70
CA ARG A 135 10.50 0.28 24.56
C ARG A 135 10.27 0.80 23.12
N HIS A 136 11.33 1.28 22.44
CA HIS A 136 11.25 1.80 21.08
C HIS A 136 11.14 0.65 20.08
N ARG A 137 11.97 -0.39 20.17
CA ARG A 137 11.83 -1.61 19.36
C ARG A 137 10.45 -2.22 19.43
N ARG A 138 9.91 -2.33 20.65
CA ARG A 138 8.54 -2.87 20.85
C ARG A 138 7.48 -2.04 20.14
N ARG A 139 7.59 -0.70 20.14
CA ARG A 139 6.61 0.19 19.47
C ARG A 139 6.74 0.12 17.96
N VAL A 140 7.95 0.21 17.42
CA VAL A 140 8.22 0.05 15.97
C VAL A 140 7.76 -1.33 15.50
N GLY A 141 8.03 -2.39 16.29
CA GLY A 141 7.55 -3.74 15.99
C GLY A 141 6.02 -3.87 15.93
N LYS A 142 5.28 -3.07 16.72
CA LYS A 142 3.81 -3.02 16.62
C LYS A 142 3.34 -2.34 15.35
N ILE A 143 4.02 -1.30 14.87
CA ILE A 143 3.74 -0.65 13.60
C ILE A 143 3.96 -1.64 12.45
N ALA A 144 5.10 -2.33 12.44
CA ALA A 144 5.39 -3.37 11.44
C ALA A 144 4.37 -4.52 11.46
N ALA A 145 3.84 -4.89 12.64
CA ALA A 145 2.79 -5.90 12.74
C ALA A 145 1.45 -5.42 12.13
N ILE A 146 1.12 -4.14 12.24
CA ILE A 146 -0.06 -3.55 11.57
C ILE A 146 0.11 -3.59 10.06
N GLU A 147 1.29 -3.23 9.55
CA GLU A 147 1.60 -3.30 8.12
C GLU A 147 1.51 -4.73 7.58
N ALA A 148 2.07 -5.70 8.31
CA ALA A 148 2.01 -7.11 7.94
C ALA A 148 0.57 -7.64 7.91
N ALA A 149 -0.27 -7.22 8.86
CA ALA A 149 -1.69 -7.59 8.89
C ALA A 149 -2.49 -6.96 7.74
N SER A 150 -2.08 -5.78 7.27
CA SER A 150 -2.71 -5.09 6.13
C SER A 150 -2.26 -5.63 4.77
N ASN A 151 -1.12 -6.31 4.71
CA ASN A 151 -0.60 -6.96 3.51
C ASN A 151 -1.18 -8.38 3.38
N PHE A 152 -2.47 -8.49 3.06
CA PHE A 152 -3.02 -9.77 2.64
C PHE A 152 -2.23 -10.27 1.41
N PRO A 153 -1.85 -11.56 1.37
CA PRO A 153 -1.16 -12.16 0.20
C PRO A 153 -1.88 -11.87 -1.13
N VAL A 154 -3.20 -11.75 -1.07
CA VAL A 154 -4.10 -11.38 -2.17
C VAL A 154 -3.79 -10.01 -2.76
N GLU A 155 -3.59 -8.99 -1.93
CA GLU A 155 -3.27 -7.63 -2.42
C GLU A 155 -1.88 -7.55 -3.07
N ALA A 156 -0.91 -8.29 -2.56
CA ALA A 156 0.41 -8.38 -3.17
C ALA A 156 0.34 -8.97 -4.59
N LEU A 157 -0.48 -9.99 -4.80
CA LEU A 157 -0.72 -10.58 -6.12
C LEU A 157 -1.43 -9.61 -7.07
N LEU A 158 -2.43 -8.87 -6.58
CA LEU A 158 -3.16 -7.87 -7.36
C LEU A 158 -2.24 -6.72 -7.81
N ARG A 159 -1.33 -6.26 -6.95
CA ARG A 159 -0.33 -5.22 -7.31
C ARG A 159 0.64 -5.67 -8.40
N GLN A 160 0.87 -6.97 -8.54
CA GLN A 160 1.66 -7.57 -9.62
C GLN A 160 0.85 -7.83 -10.90
N GLY A 161 -0.37 -7.31 -10.98
CA GLY A 161 -1.26 -7.50 -12.13
C GLY A 161 -1.88 -8.90 -12.20
N GLN A 162 -1.80 -9.69 -11.12
CA GLN A 162 -2.44 -11.00 -11.03
C GLN A 162 -3.92 -10.83 -10.70
N SER A 163 -4.77 -11.65 -11.32
CA SER A 163 -6.19 -11.74 -10.99
C SER A 163 -6.44 -12.97 -10.14
N ILE A 164 -7.22 -12.81 -9.08
CA ILE A 164 -7.56 -13.90 -8.17
C ILE A 164 -8.91 -14.47 -8.58
N TRP A 165 -8.97 -15.78 -8.71
CA TRP A 165 -10.15 -16.51 -9.11
C TRP A 165 -10.47 -17.57 -8.06
N VAL A 166 -11.75 -17.71 -7.73
CA VAL A 166 -12.24 -18.78 -6.86
C VAL A 166 -12.65 -19.96 -7.72
N ASP A 167 -12.04 -21.11 -7.48
CA ASP A 167 -12.39 -22.36 -8.14
C ASP A 167 -13.45 -23.12 -7.34
N ASN A 168 -14.58 -22.49 -7.18
CA ASN A 168 -15.75 -23.08 -6.52
C ASN A 168 -17.01 -22.33 -6.97
N ILE A 169 -18.03 -23.07 -7.36
CA ILE A 169 -19.33 -22.52 -7.64
C ILE A 169 -20.40 -23.43 -7.01
N ALA A 170 -21.12 -22.87 -6.06
CA ALA A 170 -22.29 -23.51 -5.47
C ALA A 170 -23.41 -22.47 -5.37
N ARG A 171 -24.67 -22.91 -5.44
CA ARG A 171 -25.82 -22.00 -5.32
C ARG A 171 -25.81 -21.24 -3.99
N SER A 172 -25.36 -21.88 -2.92
CA SER A 172 -25.20 -21.27 -1.61
C SER A 172 -24.31 -20.03 -1.61
N ILE A 173 -23.20 -20.01 -2.36
CA ILE A 173 -22.31 -18.85 -2.47
C ILE A 173 -23.03 -17.65 -3.11
N LEU A 174 -23.93 -17.90 -4.06
CA LEU A 174 -24.72 -16.86 -4.73
C LEU A 174 -25.82 -16.31 -3.83
N THR A 175 -26.51 -17.18 -3.11
CA THR A 175 -27.69 -16.81 -2.29
C THR A 175 -27.32 -16.28 -0.91
N SER A 176 -26.19 -16.67 -0.35
CA SER A 176 -25.72 -16.21 0.98
C SER A 176 -25.12 -14.81 0.97
N GLY A 177 -24.83 -14.24 -0.19
CA GLY A 177 -24.08 -12.99 -0.32
C GLY A 177 -22.56 -13.17 -0.27
N GLU A 178 -22.07 -14.40 -0.10
CA GLU A 178 -20.64 -14.74 0.00
C GLU A 178 -19.86 -14.32 -1.27
N LEU A 179 -20.45 -14.51 -2.45
CA LEU A 179 -19.85 -14.07 -3.70
C LEU A 179 -19.63 -12.54 -3.72
N ARG A 180 -20.59 -11.79 -3.19
CA ARG A 180 -20.47 -10.32 -3.08
C ARG A 180 -19.32 -9.97 -2.12
N ARG A 181 -19.23 -10.64 -0.97
CA ARG A 181 -18.14 -10.44 -0.02
C ARG A 181 -16.79 -10.74 -0.66
N LEU A 182 -16.64 -11.88 -1.31
CA LEU A 182 -15.42 -12.27 -2.04
C LEU A 182 -15.00 -11.22 -3.10
N ALA A 183 -15.96 -10.69 -3.85
CA ALA A 183 -15.68 -9.69 -4.86
C ALA A 183 -15.27 -8.33 -4.27
N TRP A 184 -15.94 -7.87 -3.20
CA TRP A 184 -15.72 -6.53 -2.65
C TRP A 184 -14.64 -6.49 -1.57
N GLU A 185 -14.59 -7.47 -0.65
CA GLU A 185 -13.65 -7.49 0.46
C GLU A 185 -12.35 -8.21 0.08
N ASP A 186 -12.46 -9.39 -0.56
CA ASP A 186 -11.32 -10.22 -0.93
C ASP A 186 -10.82 -9.96 -2.37
N ARG A 187 -11.45 -9.00 -3.09
CA ARG A 187 -11.10 -8.57 -4.46
C ARG A 187 -10.96 -9.70 -5.48
N VAL A 188 -11.80 -10.70 -5.36
CA VAL A 188 -11.87 -11.81 -6.32
C VAL A 188 -12.37 -11.30 -7.67
N ALA A 189 -11.57 -11.49 -8.73
CA ALA A 189 -11.86 -10.99 -10.07
C ALA A 189 -12.84 -11.88 -10.84
N GLY A 190 -12.98 -13.14 -10.45
CA GLY A 190 -13.88 -14.07 -11.11
C GLY A 190 -14.01 -15.41 -10.38
N VAL A 191 -14.94 -16.19 -10.86
CA VAL A 191 -15.21 -17.55 -10.37
C VAL A 191 -15.05 -18.52 -11.54
N THR A 192 -14.33 -19.61 -11.32
CA THR A 192 -14.23 -20.70 -12.28
C THR A 192 -15.06 -21.89 -11.82
N SER A 193 -15.51 -22.67 -12.78
CA SER A 193 -16.13 -23.95 -12.52
C SER A 193 -15.69 -24.97 -13.56
N ASN A 194 -15.64 -26.21 -13.15
CA ASN A 194 -15.43 -27.34 -14.05
C ASN A 194 -16.45 -28.42 -13.75
N PRO A 195 -16.61 -29.47 -14.59
CA PRO A 195 -17.57 -30.53 -14.39
C PRO A 195 -17.48 -31.20 -13.01
N THR A 196 -16.29 -31.40 -12.49
CA THR A 196 -16.08 -32.02 -11.18
C THR A 196 -16.57 -31.15 -10.02
N ILE A 197 -16.39 -29.83 -10.13
CA ILE A 197 -16.87 -28.86 -9.13
C ILE A 197 -18.41 -28.87 -9.12
N PHE A 198 -19.02 -28.85 -10.30
CA PHE A 198 -20.48 -28.96 -10.44
C PHE A 198 -21.01 -30.28 -9.90
N GLU A 199 -20.37 -31.38 -10.24
CA GLU A 199 -20.75 -32.71 -9.73
C GLU A 199 -20.73 -32.76 -8.20
N LYS A 200 -19.66 -32.26 -7.58
CA LYS A 200 -19.56 -32.18 -6.11
C LYS A 200 -20.60 -31.26 -5.50
N ALA A 201 -20.81 -30.07 -6.07
CA ALA A 201 -21.81 -29.12 -5.57
C ALA A 201 -23.22 -29.70 -5.66
N MET A 202 -23.58 -30.35 -6.76
CA MET A 202 -24.89 -30.96 -6.96
C MET A 202 -25.11 -32.23 -6.12
N GLY A 203 -24.03 -33.02 -5.91
CA GLY A 203 -24.10 -34.29 -5.17
C GLY A 203 -24.17 -34.13 -3.66
N HIS A 204 -23.75 -32.99 -3.12
CA HIS A 204 -23.67 -32.78 -1.66
C HIS A 204 -24.39 -31.50 -1.18
N GLY A 205 -24.91 -30.67 -2.10
CA GLY A 205 -25.59 -29.41 -1.76
C GLY A 205 -27.08 -29.64 -1.56
N PRO A 206 -27.62 -29.45 -0.34
CA PRO A 206 -29.03 -29.63 -0.06
C PRO A 206 -29.96 -28.73 -0.90
N GLU A 207 -29.44 -27.62 -1.38
CA GLU A 207 -30.11 -26.66 -2.25
C GLU A 207 -30.47 -27.21 -3.65
N TYR A 208 -29.85 -28.32 -4.07
CA TYR A 208 -30.10 -28.97 -5.35
C TYR A 208 -31.07 -30.16 -5.24
N GLU A 209 -31.29 -30.72 -4.07
CA GLU A 209 -32.12 -31.92 -3.89
C GLU A 209 -33.58 -31.71 -4.29
N ALA A 210 -34.22 -30.66 -3.80
CA ALA A 210 -35.61 -30.38 -4.06
C ALA A 210 -35.91 -30.07 -5.54
N PRO A 211 -35.13 -29.20 -6.23
CA PRO A 211 -35.26 -28.98 -7.67
C PRO A 211 -35.00 -30.24 -8.50
N ALA A 212 -33.97 -31.03 -8.16
CA ALA A 212 -33.64 -32.26 -8.87
C ALA A 212 -34.74 -33.31 -8.72
N ARG A 213 -35.28 -33.49 -7.51
CA ARG A 213 -36.42 -34.42 -7.25
C ARG A 213 -37.65 -34.02 -8.08
N LYS A 214 -38.02 -32.75 -8.10
CA LYS A 214 -39.14 -32.23 -8.89
C LYS A 214 -38.97 -32.54 -10.37
N LEU A 215 -37.80 -32.40 -10.94
CA LEU A 215 -37.53 -32.71 -12.36
C LEU A 215 -37.54 -34.22 -12.60
N ALA A 216 -37.06 -35.04 -11.66
CA ALA A 216 -37.15 -36.48 -11.75
C ALA A 216 -38.60 -36.99 -11.73
N GLU A 217 -39.45 -36.41 -10.87
CA GLU A 217 -40.91 -36.70 -10.80
C GLU A 217 -41.63 -36.34 -12.10
N GLN A 218 -41.08 -35.39 -12.88
CA GLN A 218 -41.55 -35.01 -14.20
C GLN A 218 -41.03 -35.92 -15.34
N GLY A 219 -40.32 -37.00 -14.98
CA GLY A 219 -39.77 -37.98 -15.93
C GLY A 219 -38.55 -37.51 -16.71
N LYS A 220 -37.84 -36.48 -16.24
CA LYS A 220 -36.61 -35.99 -16.84
C LYS A 220 -35.47 -36.95 -16.64
N SER A 221 -34.64 -37.11 -17.67
CA SER A 221 -33.40 -37.90 -17.56
C SER A 221 -32.35 -37.21 -16.66
N ALA A 222 -31.40 -37.97 -16.15
CA ALA A 222 -30.29 -37.43 -15.36
C ALA A 222 -29.53 -36.32 -16.10
N GLU A 223 -29.36 -36.44 -17.42
CA GLU A 223 -28.71 -35.44 -18.27
C GLU A 223 -29.55 -34.15 -18.38
N GLU A 224 -30.87 -34.26 -18.53
CA GLU A 224 -31.77 -33.12 -18.55
C GLU A 224 -31.82 -32.40 -17.20
N ILE A 225 -31.81 -33.13 -16.09
CA ILE A 225 -31.77 -32.60 -14.72
C ILE A 225 -30.46 -31.82 -14.53
N GLY A 226 -29.31 -32.38 -14.91
CA GLY A 226 -28.02 -31.69 -14.84
C GLY A 226 -28.00 -30.41 -15.66
N ARG A 227 -28.48 -30.43 -16.90
CA ARG A 227 -28.57 -29.25 -17.77
C ARG A 227 -29.51 -28.16 -17.22
N ALA A 228 -30.62 -28.55 -16.62
CA ALA A 228 -31.59 -27.60 -16.05
C ALA A 228 -30.97 -26.93 -14.79
N SER A 229 -30.29 -27.69 -13.93
CA SER A 229 -29.61 -27.18 -12.73
C SER A 229 -28.47 -26.20 -13.06
N CYS A 230 -27.83 -26.36 -14.23
CA CYS A 230 -26.82 -25.43 -14.73
C CYS A 230 -27.39 -24.18 -15.41
N ARG A 231 -28.65 -24.21 -15.88
CA ARG A 231 -29.25 -23.12 -16.66
C ARG A 231 -30.12 -22.17 -15.87
N GLU A 232 -30.48 -22.49 -14.62
CA GLU A 232 -31.18 -21.51 -13.80
C GLU A 232 -30.28 -20.27 -13.61
N ARG A 233 -30.65 -19.21 -14.32
CA ARG A 233 -29.96 -17.92 -14.25
C ARG A 233 -30.06 -17.35 -12.84
N VAL A 234 -28.94 -16.89 -12.35
CA VAL A 234 -28.79 -15.99 -11.22
C VAL A 234 -29.42 -14.63 -11.57
#